data_c6496cd5dd63c74606f305a0500b2784
#
_entry.id   c6496cd5dd63c74606f305a0500b2784
#
_cell.length_a   1.000
_cell.length_b   1.000
_cell.length_c   1.000
_cell.angle_alpha   90.00
_cell.angle_beta   90.00
_cell.angle_gamma   90.00
#
_symmetry.space_group_name_H-M   'P 1'
#
loop_
_entity.id
_entity.type
_entity.pdbx_description
1 polymer ?
#
loop_
_entity_poly.entity_id
_entity_poly.type
_entity_poly.pdbx_seq_one_letter_code
_entity_poly.pdbx_strand_id
1 'polypeptide(L)'
;EATDAFELLDVTIGINFHWERKEDQRFLGSLKIIVENKKLTGINVINVEDYLTSVISSEMSATASLELLKAHAVISRSWLLAIDNSIDNSLRHDSAAPNNAANCQLSTVNCQLKWYERDAHTRFDVCADDHCQRYQGITRASTEIVKQAIAATRGQVLTSDGKICDARFSKCCGGAFEEFQYCWEDTPHPYLRKQRDFRIFNPKTCDLSFEATRPGGGLPDLTDEQEAETWIRTSPPPFCNTTNKRILSQVLNNYDQETTDFYRWKMEYTQEELSALILKRSGIDYGQIIDLVPIARGTSGRLWKLKIV
;
A
#
# COMPACT_ATOMS: atom_id res chain seq x y z
N GLU A 1 -34.26 9.04 -3.78
CA GLU A 1 -33.67 8.97 -5.13
C GLU A 1 -33.12 7.54 -5.27
N ALA A 2 -33.59 6.82 -6.28
CA ALA A 2 -33.04 5.51 -6.60
C ALA A 2 -31.62 5.75 -7.16
N THR A 3 -30.60 5.43 -6.39
CA THR A 3 -29.24 5.41 -6.88
C THR A 3 -29.12 4.21 -7.81
N ASP A 4 -28.89 4.45 -9.09
CA ASP A 4 -28.61 3.39 -10.05
C ASP A 4 -27.38 2.62 -9.57
N ALA A 5 -27.57 1.35 -9.29
CA ALA A 5 -26.52 0.44 -8.87
C ALA A 5 -26.55 -0.79 -9.78
N PHE A 6 -25.38 -1.31 -10.11
CA PHE A 6 -25.24 -2.58 -10.80
C PHE A 6 -24.50 -3.60 -9.93
N GLU A 7 -24.61 -4.86 -10.26
CA GLU A 7 -23.97 -5.97 -9.54
C GLU A 7 -23.11 -6.77 -10.50
N LEU A 8 -21.92 -7.12 -10.03
CA LEU A 8 -21.04 -8.09 -10.68
C LEU A 8 -20.99 -9.34 -9.81
N LEU A 9 -21.30 -10.47 -10.43
CA LEU A 9 -21.33 -11.78 -9.77
C LEU A 9 -19.96 -12.45 -9.84
N ASP A 10 -19.63 -13.24 -8.82
CA ASP A 10 -18.42 -14.06 -8.77
C ASP A 10 -17.11 -13.27 -8.98
N VAL A 11 -17.02 -12.03 -8.49
CA VAL A 11 -15.79 -11.23 -8.59
C VAL A 11 -14.71 -11.87 -7.72
N THR A 12 -13.57 -12.20 -8.32
CA THR A 12 -12.40 -12.69 -7.57
C THR A 12 -11.73 -11.52 -6.87
N ILE A 13 -11.61 -11.62 -5.56
CA ILE A 13 -10.91 -10.65 -4.69
C ILE A 13 -9.73 -11.31 -4.01
N GLY A 14 -8.70 -10.52 -3.63
CA GLY A 14 -7.48 -11.03 -3.00
C GLY A 14 -6.66 -11.94 -3.93
N ILE A 15 -6.55 -11.57 -5.18
CA ILE A 15 -5.88 -12.36 -6.22
C ILE A 15 -4.43 -12.68 -5.80
N ASN A 16 -4.10 -13.96 -5.75
CA ASN A 16 -2.81 -14.51 -5.29
C ASN A 16 -2.51 -14.34 -3.78
N PHE A 17 -3.48 -13.92 -2.97
CA PHE A 17 -3.37 -13.90 -1.51
C PHE A 17 -4.01 -15.15 -0.91
N HIS A 18 -3.64 -15.48 0.33
CA HIS A 18 -4.19 -16.63 1.07
C HIS A 18 -5.70 -16.53 1.33
N TRP A 19 -6.29 -15.34 1.21
CA TRP A 19 -7.70 -15.05 1.38
C TRP A 19 -8.46 -14.85 0.05
N GLU A 20 -7.86 -15.26 -1.08
CA GLU A 20 -8.51 -15.21 -2.40
C GLU A 20 -9.86 -15.95 -2.37
N ARG A 21 -10.89 -15.27 -2.83
CA ARG A 21 -12.24 -15.81 -2.91
C ARG A 21 -13.08 -15.08 -3.94
N LYS A 22 -14.27 -15.61 -4.20
CA LYS A 22 -15.27 -14.96 -5.04
C LYS A 22 -16.34 -14.31 -4.18
N GLU A 23 -16.76 -13.12 -4.56
CA GLU A 23 -17.85 -12.38 -3.93
C GLU A 23 -18.70 -11.67 -4.99
N ASP A 24 -20.01 -11.58 -4.74
CA ASP A 24 -20.89 -10.71 -5.51
C ASP A 24 -20.73 -9.28 -5.00
N GLN A 25 -20.50 -8.36 -5.93
CA GLN A 25 -20.20 -6.97 -5.59
C GLN A 25 -21.16 -6.00 -6.25
N ARG A 26 -21.66 -5.04 -5.49
CA ARG A 26 -22.56 -3.98 -5.96
C ARG A 26 -21.81 -2.67 -6.05
N PHE A 27 -22.09 -1.94 -7.13
CA PHE A 27 -21.41 -0.70 -7.47
C PHE A 27 -22.41 0.42 -7.76
N LEU A 28 -22.09 1.64 -7.32
CA LEU A 28 -22.76 2.87 -7.76
C LEU A 28 -22.17 3.35 -9.08
N GLY A 29 -22.88 4.25 -9.76
CA GLY A 29 -22.43 4.84 -11.01
C GLY A 29 -22.74 3.98 -12.22
N SER A 30 -21.95 4.11 -13.28
CA SER A 30 -22.20 3.48 -14.58
C SER A 30 -21.18 2.38 -14.86
N LEU A 31 -21.61 1.31 -15.54
CA LEU A 31 -20.74 0.25 -16.04
C LEU A 31 -20.42 0.51 -17.52
N LYS A 32 -19.14 0.68 -17.82
CA LYS A 32 -18.61 0.70 -19.18
C LYS A 32 -17.91 -0.64 -19.44
N ILE A 33 -18.25 -1.30 -20.55
CA ILE A 33 -17.61 -2.55 -20.96
C ILE A 33 -16.80 -2.29 -22.21
N ILE A 34 -15.54 -2.69 -22.20
CA ILE A 34 -14.65 -2.67 -23.36
C ILE A 34 -14.21 -4.09 -23.70
N VAL A 35 -13.95 -4.32 -24.98
CA VAL A 35 -13.43 -5.60 -25.48
C VAL A 35 -11.99 -5.40 -25.93
N GLU A 36 -11.08 -6.14 -25.34
CA GLU A 36 -9.66 -6.05 -25.64
C GLU A 36 -9.03 -7.44 -25.63
N ASN A 37 -8.27 -7.80 -26.63
CA ASN A 37 -7.61 -9.12 -26.75
C ASN A 37 -8.57 -10.31 -26.54
N LYS A 38 -9.80 -10.21 -27.03
CA LYS A 38 -10.88 -11.20 -26.85
C LYS A 38 -11.32 -11.39 -25.39
N LYS A 39 -11.03 -10.42 -24.52
CA LYS A 39 -11.49 -10.39 -23.13
C LYS A 39 -12.37 -9.16 -22.91
N LEU A 40 -13.25 -9.25 -21.92
CA LEU A 40 -14.07 -8.14 -21.47
C LEU A 40 -13.38 -7.46 -20.28
N THR A 41 -13.31 -6.13 -20.31
CA THR A 41 -12.93 -5.32 -19.17
C THR A 41 -14.12 -4.48 -18.74
N GLY A 42 -14.57 -4.67 -17.51
CA GLY A 42 -15.61 -3.85 -16.89
C GLY A 42 -14.97 -2.64 -16.20
N ILE A 43 -15.44 -1.46 -16.50
CA ILE A 43 -14.98 -0.20 -15.90
C ILE A 43 -16.16 0.45 -15.20
N ASN A 44 -16.03 0.69 -13.90
CA ASN A 44 -17.01 1.46 -13.14
C ASN A 44 -16.71 2.96 -13.29
N VAL A 45 -17.63 3.71 -13.86
CA VAL A 45 -17.53 5.17 -13.96
C VAL A 45 -18.30 5.78 -12.81
N ILE A 46 -17.58 6.44 -11.89
CA ILE A 46 -18.12 6.88 -10.61
C ILE A 46 -17.44 8.21 -10.19
N ASN A 47 -18.12 9.01 -9.39
CA ASN A 47 -17.49 10.22 -8.83
C ASN A 47 -16.53 9.87 -7.67
N VAL A 48 -15.57 10.77 -7.41
CA VAL A 48 -14.50 10.57 -6.43
C VAL A 48 -15.03 10.27 -5.03
N GLU A 49 -16.05 10.97 -4.57
CA GLU A 49 -16.54 10.80 -3.19
C GLU A 49 -17.26 9.46 -2.99
N ASP A 50 -18.01 8.99 -4.00
CA ASP A 50 -18.63 7.66 -3.96
C ASP A 50 -17.58 6.54 -4.09
N TYR A 51 -16.55 6.73 -4.92
CA TYR A 51 -15.40 5.84 -4.99
C TYR A 51 -14.73 5.71 -3.61
N LEU A 52 -14.44 6.84 -2.95
CA LEU A 52 -13.79 6.86 -1.64
C LEU A 52 -14.65 6.23 -0.54
N THR A 53 -15.99 6.31 -0.65
CA THR A 53 -16.88 5.62 0.27
C THR A 53 -16.63 4.11 0.26
N SER A 54 -16.40 3.53 -0.91
CA SER A 54 -15.98 2.13 -1.04
C SER A 54 -14.56 1.89 -0.52
N VAL A 55 -13.60 2.70 -0.94
CA VAL A 55 -12.17 2.51 -0.60
C VAL A 55 -11.95 2.48 0.91
N ILE A 56 -12.44 3.49 1.65
CA ILE A 56 -12.22 3.55 3.10
C ILE A 56 -12.94 2.44 3.89
N SER A 57 -13.90 1.77 3.25
CA SER A 57 -14.60 0.61 3.81
C SER A 57 -13.99 -0.73 3.39
N SER A 58 -13.18 -0.73 2.33
CA SER A 58 -12.54 -1.93 1.78
C SER A 58 -11.11 -2.08 2.27
N GLU A 59 -10.37 -0.98 2.40
CA GLU A 59 -9.01 -0.96 2.95
C GLU A 59 -9.00 -1.14 4.47
N MET A 60 -9.92 -0.46 5.16
CA MET A 60 -10.12 -0.55 6.60
C MET A 60 -11.53 -1.05 6.91
N SER A 61 -11.79 -1.40 8.17
CA SER A 61 -13.15 -1.76 8.56
C SER A 61 -14.09 -0.54 8.52
N ALA A 62 -15.28 -0.72 7.96
CA ALA A 62 -16.34 0.28 8.00
C ALA A 62 -16.81 0.63 9.43
N THR A 63 -16.37 -0.13 10.44
CA THR A 63 -16.64 0.09 11.87
C THR A 63 -15.53 0.83 12.59
N ALA A 64 -14.50 1.28 11.87
CA ALA A 64 -13.43 2.10 12.43
C ALA A 64 -13.97 3.42 12.99
N SER A 65 -13.19 4.07 13.86
CA SER A 65 -13.59 5.36 14.43
C SER A 65 -13.77 6.42 13.34
N LEU A 66 -14.69 7.36 13.58
CA LEU A 66 -14.96 8.46 12.65
C LEU A 66 -13.68 9.22 12.27
N GLU A 67 -12.81 9.48 13.24
CA GLU A 67 -11.57 10.24 13.00
C GLU A 67 -10.55 9.44 12.16
N LEU A 68 -10.45 8.12 12.35
CA LEU A 68 -9.62 7.28 11.48
C LEU A 68 -10.17 7.27 10.06
N LEU A 69 -11.48 7.11 9.88
CA LEU A 69 -12.10 7.13 8.55
C LEU A 69 -11.96 8.49 7.86
N LYS A 70 -12.07 9.60 8.59
CA LYS A 70 -11.79 10.94 8.05
C LYS A 70 -10.34 11.08 7.57
N ALA A 71 -9.38 10.68 8.40
CA ALA A 71 -7.97 10.71 8.02
C ALA A 71 -7.71 9.85 6.78
N HIS A 72 -8.27 8.65 6.74
CA HIS A 72 -8.14 7.75 5.61
C HIS A 72 -8.79 8.31 4.33
N ALA A 73 -9.96 8.95 4.43
CA ALA A 73 -10.60 9.60 3.30
C ALA A 73 -9.74 10.71 2.68
N VAL A 74 -9.10 11.55 3.52
CA VAL A 74 -8.21 12.62 3.06
C VAL A 74 -6.95 12.04 2.40
N ILE A 75 -6.34 11.03 2.99
CA ILE A 75 -5.15 10.35 2.45
C ILE A 75 -5.48 9.67 1.11
N SER A 76 -6.54 8.89 1.05
CA SER A 76 -6.94 8.16 -0.16
C SER A 76 -7.32 9.09 -1.30
N ARG A 77 -8.00 10.20 -1.00
CA ARG A 77 -8.33 11.25 -1.98
C ARG A 77 -7.06 11.92 -2.51
N SER A 78 -6.13 12.24 -1.63
CA SER A 78 -4.86 12.87 -2.00
C SER A 78 -4.06 11.95 -2.93
N TRP A 79 -3.95 10.67 -2.59
CA TRP A 79 -3.28 9.68 -3.42
C TRP A 79 -3.93 9.57 -4.82
N LEU A 80 -5.26 9.46 -4.88
CA LEU A 80 -6.00 9.35 -6.14
C LEU A 80 -5.78 10.58 -7.04
N LEU A 81 -5.93 11.77 -6.48
CA LEU A 81 -5.84 13.02 -7.26
C LEU A 81 -4.39 13.42 -7.57
N ALA A 82 -3.40 12.92 -6.83
CA ALA A 82 -1.99 13.10 -7.18
C ALA A 82 -1.62 12.34 -8.46
N ILE A 83 -2.26 11.20 -8.73
CA ILE A 83 -2.08 10.45 -9.98
C ILE A 83 -2.58 11.25 -11.17
N ASP A 84 -3.78 11.81 -11.07
CA ASP A 84 -4.43 12.55 -12.14
C ASP A 84 -3.57 13.74 -12.61
N ASN A 85 -2.97 14.46 -11.66
CA ASN A 85 -2.04 15.56 -11.96
C ASN A 85 -0.74 15.11 -12.65
N SER A 86 -0.32 13.86 -12.53
CA SER A 86 0.84 13.32 -13.25
C SER A 86 0.50 12.87 -14.66
N ILE A 87 -0.71 12.41 -14.89
CA ILE A 87 -1.21 11.94 -16.18
C ILE A 87 -1.37 13.10 -17.17
N ASP A 88 -1.81 14.26 -16.72
CA ASP A 88 -2.04 15.42 -17.62
C ASP A 88 -0.75 15.98 -18.26
N ASN A 89 0.41 15.66 -17.71
CA ASN A 89 1.72 16.04 -18.26
C ASN A 89 2.37 14.96 -19.15
N SER A 90 1.98 13.69 -19.05
CA SER A 90 2.61 12.58 -19.78
C SER A 90 1.81 12.08 -21.00
N LEU A 91 0.48 12.22 -20.99
CA LEU A 91 -0.39 11.68 -22.04
C LEU A 91 -0.53 12.58 -23.28
N ARG A 92 0.16 13.71 -23.35
CA ARG A 92 0.21 14.55 -24.58
C ARG A 92 1.35 14.18 -25.52
N HIS A 93 2.14 13.16 -25.21
CA HIS A 93 3.16 12.63 -26.11
C HIS A 93 2.89 11.16 -26.42
N ASP A 94 2.31 10.90 -27.59
CA ASP A 94 2.36 9.61 -28.28
C ASP A 94 3.83 9.16 -28.37
N SER A 95 4.21 8.23 -27.54
CA SER A 95 5.34 7.35 -27.83
C SER A 95 5.21 6.06 -27.00
N ALA A 96 4.90 4.99 -27.69
CA ALA A 96 5.02 3.64 -27.18
C ALA A 96 6.43 3.42 -26.64
N ALA A 97 6.56 3.30 -25.34
CA ALA A 97 7.79 2.80 -24.75
C ALA A 97 7.83 1.27 -24.97
N PRO A 98 8.91 0.73 -25.52
CA PRO A 98 9.02 -0.71 -25.74
C PRO A 98 9.16 -1.42 -24.38
N ASN A 99 8.40 -2.51 -24.22
CA ASN A 99 8.62 -3.51 -23.19
C ASN A 99 10.06 -4.03 -23.26
N ASN A 100 10.97 -3.48 -22.45
CA ASN A 100 12.33 -3.99 -22.30
C ASN A 100 12.45 -4.90 -21.06
N ALA A 101 11.69 -5.99 -21.06
CA ALA A 101 11.92 -7.10 -20.12
C ALA A 101 12.91 -8.17 -20.67
N ALA A 102 13.60 -7.87 -21.74
CA ALA A 102 14.49 -8.85 -22.38
C ALA A 102 15.82 -8.19 -22.76
N ASN A 103 16.70 -7.99 -21.79
CA ASN A 103 18.16 -8.03 -22.01
C ASN A 103 18.89 -7.79 -20.66
N CYS A 104 18.91 -8.84 -19.85
CA CYS A 104 19.81 -8.88 -18.69
C CYS A 104 20.95 -9.83 -19.03
N GLN A 105 22.02 -9.33 -19.68
CA GLN A 105 23.25 -10.10 -19.86
C GLN A 105 24.09 -10.06 -18.59
N LEU A 106 24.59 -11.23 -18.22
CA LEU A 106 25.43 -11.47 -17.04
C LEU A 106 26.71 -10.60 -17.05
N SER A 107 26.69 -9.49 -16.35
CA SER A 107 27.85 -8.91 -15.67
C SER A 107 27.33 -7.81 -14.76
N THR A 108 27.34 -8.02 -13.43
CA THR A 108 26.92 -7.06 -12.39
C THR A 108 25.59 -6.37 -12.70
N VAL A 109 24.55 -7.13 -12.78
CA VAL A 109 23.23 -6.61 -13.15
C VAL A 109 22.57 -5.96 -11.94
N ASN A 110 22.42 -4.66 -11.99
CA ASN A 110 21.47 -3.93 -11.14
C ASN A 110 20.05 -4.22 -11.65
N CYS A 111 19.49 -5.37 -11.31
CA CYS A 111 18.06 -5.60 -11.47
C CYS A 111 17.33 -4.81 -10.39
N GLN A 112 16.80 -3.66 -10.75
CA GLN A 112 15.93 -2.90 -9.89
C GLN A 112 14.52 -3.46 -10.03
N LEU A 113 14.10 -4.31 -9.10
CA LEU A 113 12.69 -4.61 -8.89
C LEU A 113 12.10 -3.48 -8.03
N LYS A 114 11.70 -2.41 -8.67
CA LYS A 114 10.90 -1.36 -8.04
C LYS A 114 9.44 -1.55 -8.47
N TRP A 115 8.49 -1.28 -7.57
CA TRP A 115 7.04 -1.34 -7.84
C TRP A 115 6.59 -0.11 -8.62
N TYR A 116 6.87 -0.07 -9.93
CA TYR A 116 6.61 1.11 -10.77
C TYR A 116 5.38 0.98 -11.66
N GLU A 117 4.53 0.00 -11.44
CA GLU A 117 3.46 -0.33 -12.36
C GLU A 117 2.21 0.56 -12.23
N ARG A 118 2.33 1.76 -11.65
CA ARG A 118 1.22 2.73 -11.65
C ARG A 118 0.82 3.16 -13.06
N ASP A 119 1.76 3.16 -13.98
CA ASP A 119 1.56 3.57 -15.37
C ASP A 119 0.93 2.48 -16.24
N ALA A 120 0.64 1.32 -15.69
CA ALA A 120 0.11 0.18 -16.43
C ALA A 120 -1.36 0.35 -16.88
N HIS A 121 -2.07 1.35 -16.37
CA HIS A 121 -3.48 1.59 -16.68
C HIS A 121 -3.63 2.63 -17.78
N THR A 122 -4.00 2.22 -18.98
CA THR A 122 -4.20 3.11 -20.13
C THR A 122 -5.68 3.29 -20.51
N ARG A 123 -6.59 2.53 -19.90
CA ARG A 123 -8.02 2.50 -20.25
C ARG A 123 -8.94 2.98 -19.13
N PHE A 124 -8.42 3.08 -17.94
CA PHE A 124 -9.09 3.53 -16.73
C PHE A 124 -8.07 4.15 -15.77
N ASP A 125 -8.52 4.93 -14.81
CA ASP A 125 -7.65 5.72 -13.94
C ASP A 125 -6.97 4.84 -12.88
N VAL A 126 -7.72 3.92 -12.28
CA VAL A 126 -7.25 3.01 -11.23
C VAL A 126 -7.92 1.64 -11.35
N CYS A 127 -7.22 0.57 -10.96
CA CYS A 127 -7.83 -0.74 -10.82
C CYS A 127 -8.54 -0.90 -9.45
N ALA A 128 -9.29 -1.98 -9.31
CA ALA A 128 -10.04 -2.28 -8.09
C ALA A 128 -9.23 -3.07 -7.04
N ASP A 129 -7.97 -3.39 -7.32
CA ASP A 129 -7.14 -4.28 -6.54
C ASP A 129 -6.04 -3.53 -5.78
N ASP A 130 -5.30 -4.24 -4.92
CA ASP A 130 -4.23 -3.75 -4.03
C ASP A 130 -3.08 -3.03 -4.76
N HIS A 131 -2.95 -3.21 -6.07
CA HIS A 131 -2.02 -2.43 -6.91
C HIS A 131 -2.32 -0.92 -6.86
N CYS A 132 -3.61 -0.53 -6.82
CA CYS A 132 -4.04 0.86 -6.65
C CYS A 132 -4.59 1.06 -5.24
N GLN A 133 -5.89 1.06 -5.10
CA GLN A 133 -6.60 1.07 -3.83
C GLN A 133 -7.70 0.01 -3.89
N ARG A 134 -7.85 -0.75 -2.83
CA ARG A 134 -8.89 -1.78 -2.77
C ARG A 134 -10.28 -1.15 -2.90
N TYR A 135 -10.96 -1.49 -3.99
CA TYR A 135 -12.27 -0.98 -4.33
C TYR A 135 -13.25 -2.14 -4.55
N GLN A 136 -14.18 -2.33 -3.63
CA GLN A 136 -15.14 -3.44 -3.65
C GLN A 136 -16.60 -2.95 -3.74
N GLY A 137 -16.79 -1.79 -4.35
CA GLY A 137 -18.11 -1.19 -4.50
C GLY A 137 -18.77 -0.84 -3.15
N ILE A 138 -20.09 -0.75 -3.13
CA ILE A 138 -20.87 -0.41 -1.93
C ILE A 138 -21.17 -1.63 -1.05
N THR A 139 -20.75 -2.82 -1.43
CA THR A 139 -20.96 -4.05 -0.66
C THR A 139 -20.36 -3.96 0.75
N ARG A 140 -19.23 -3.27 0.88
CA ARG A 140 -18.53 -3.06 2.15
C ARG A 140 -18.91 -1.75 2.86
N ALA A 141 -19.50 -0.79 2.15
CA ALA A 141 -19.86 0.54 2.64
C ALA A 141 -21.16 0.50 3.47
N SER A 142 -21.18 -0.25 4.55
CA SER A 142 -22.39 -0.63 5.26
C SER A 142 -22.77 0.30 6.42
N THR A 143 -21.96 1.30 6.78
CA THR A 143 -22.18 2.12 7.97
C THR A 143 -22.40 3.59 7.65
N GLU A 144 -23.25 4.24 8.44
CA GLU A 144 -23.50 5.68 8.34
C GLU A 144 -22.25 6.52 8.69
N ILE A 145 -21.36 5.99 9.55
CA ILE A 145 -20.10 6.64 9.91
C ILE A 145 -19.19 6.87 8.69
N VAL A 146 -19.16 5.95 7.74
CA VAL A 146 -18.40 6.08 6.50
C VAL A 146 -18.89 7.29 5.70
N LYS A 147 -20.20 7.43 5.52
CA LYS A 147 -20.79 8.58 4.82
C LYS A 147 -20.50 9.91 5.54
N GLN A 148 -20.59 9.89 6.88
CA GLN A 148 -20.23 11.06 7.69
C GLN A 148 -18.76 11.44 7.52
N ALA A 149 -17.84 10.48 7.47
CA ALA A 149 -16.42 10.73 7.25
C ALA A 149 -16.16 11.37 5.88
N ILE A 150 -16.77 10.84 4.82
CA ILE A 150 -16.65 11.39 3.47
C ILE A 150 -17.26 12.79 3.40
N ALA A 151 -18.47 13.00 3.92
CA ALA A 151 -19.12 14.31 3.89
C ALA A 151 -18.32 15.38 4.66
N ALA A 152 -17.79 15.02 5.84
CA ALA A 152 -17.02 15.93 6.69
C ALA A 152 -15.65 16.31 6.10
N THR A 153 -15.11 15.50 5.18
CA THR A 153 -13.80 15.71 4.56
C THR A 153 -13.88 15.98 3.06
N ARG A 154 -15.09 16.23 2.55
CA ARG A 154 -15.31 16.41 1.12
C ARG A 154 -14.35 17.46 0.53
N GLY A 155 -13.66 17.08 -0.55
CA GLY A 155 -12.72 17.94 -1.26
C GLY A 155 -11.42 18.25 -0.52
N GLN A 156 -11.23 17.75 0.71
CA GLN A 156 -9.99 17.98 1.45
C GLN A 156 -8.88 17.04 0.94
N VAL A 157 -7.70 17.61 0.68
CA VAL A 157 -6.49 16.90 0.24
C VAL A 157 -5.29 17.40 1.02
N LEU A 158 -4.25 16.56 1.11
CA LEU A 158 -2.94 16.96 1.60
C LEU A 158 -2.15 17.63 0.49
N THR A 159 -1.49 18.73 0.81
CA THR A 159 -0.65 19.46 -0.14
C THR A 159 0.75 19.71 0.42
N SER A 160 1.75 19.70 -0.45
CA SER A 160 3.12 20.11 -0.18
C SER A 160 3.61 20.95 -1.37
N ASP A 161 4.18 22.12 -1.10
CA ASP A 161 4.65 23.06 -2.12
C ASP A 161 3.60 23.36 -3.22
N GLY A 162 2.34 23.48 -2.82
CA GLY A 162 1.23 23.80 -3.72
C GLY A 162 0.76 22.64 -4.61
N LYS A 163 1.31 21.43 -4.44
CA LYS A 163 0.90 20.22 -5.15
C LYS A 163 0.19 19.25 -4.23
N ILE A 164 -0.72 18.47 -4.77
CA ILE A 164 -1.38 17.38 -4.02
C ILE A 164 -0.33 16.29 -3.74
N CYS A 165 -0.29 15.83 -2.48
CA CYS A 165 0.65 14.81 -2.06
C CYS A 165 0.27 13.42 -2.60
N ASP A 166 1.25 12.69 -3.10
CA ASP A 166 1.16 11.22 -3.28
C ASP A 166 1.16 10.57 -1.89
N ALA A 167 -0.01 10.57 -1.24
CA ALA A 167 -0.16 10.20 0.16
C ALA A 167 -0.25 8.68 0.32
N ARG A 168 0.91 8.01 0.35
CA ARG A 168 1.02 6.56 0.56
C ARG A 168 0.69 6.18 1.99
N PHE A 169 0.06 5.02 2.14
CA PHE A 169 -0.27 4.45 3.44
C PHE A 169 0.00 2.94 3.46
N SER A 170 0.07 2.38 4.66
CA SER A 170 0.23 0.95 4.87
C SER A 170 -0.58 0.50 6.08
N LYS A 171 -1.02 -0.76 6.07
CA LYS A 171 -1.78 -1.36 7.16
C LYS A 171 -0.96 -1.48 8.45
N CYS A 172 0.31 -1.83 8.33
CA CYS A 172 1.24 -1.98 9.45
C CYS A 172 2.64 -1.56 9.03
N CYS A 173 3.21 -0.56 9.70
CA CYS A 173 4.53 -0.05 9.38
C CYS A 173 5.68 -0.79 10.08
N GLY A 174 5.40 -1.79 10.92
CA GLY A 174 6.42 -2.52 11.68
C GLY A 174 7.19 -1.69 12.69
N GLY A 175 6.65 -0.52 13.10
CA GLY A 175 7.20 0.38 14.12
C GLY A 175 7.99 1.58 13.58
N ALA A 176 8.33 1.58 12.30
CA ALA A 176 8.94 2.72 11.62
C ALA A 176 8.45 2.82 10.18
N PHE A 177 8.06 4.01 9.73
CA PHE A 177 7.70 4.27 8.35
C PHE A 177 8.94 4.23 7.47
N GLU A 178 8.79 3.71 6.24
CA GLU A 178 9.85 3.78 5.25
C GLU A 178 9.74 5.06 4.43
N GLU A 179 10.85 5.49 3.88
CA GLU A 179 10.89 6.63 2.96
C GLU A 179 10.55 6.17 1.55
N PHE A 180 9.87 7.04 0.80
CA PHE A 180 9.34 6.75 -0.54
C PHE A 180 10.41 6.24 -1.51
N GLN A 181 11.61 6.86 -1.50
CA GLN A 181 12.70 6.52 -2.42
C GLN A 181 13.24 5.08 -2.28
N TYR A 182 12.99 4.41 -1.15
CA TYR A 182 13.40 3.01 -0.96
C TYR A 182 12.33 2.01 -1.39
N CYS A 183 11.10 2.46 -1.60
CA CYS A 183 9.97 1.58 -1.92
C CYS A 183 9.49 1.74 -3.36
N TRP A 184 9.40 2.96 -3.86
CA TRP A 184 8.67 3.29 -5.08
C TRP A 184 9.58 3.78 -6.20
N GLU A 185 10.12 4.96 -6.11
CA GLU A 185 11.05 5.52 -7.10
C GLU A 185 12.13 6.36 -6.40
N ASP A 186 13.25 6.59 -7.07
CA ASP A 186 14.40 7.28 -6.48
C ASP A 186 14.19 8.81 -6.41
N THR A 187 13.08 9.20 -5.79
CA THR A 187 12.68 10.59 -5.58
C THR A 187 12.27 10.78 -4.14
N PRO A 188 13.04 11.51 -3.31
CA PRO A 188 12.66 11.75 -1.94
C PRO A 188 11.52 12.77 -1.85
N HIS A 189 10.50 12.43 -1.07
CA HIS A 189 9.41 13.36 -0.75
C HIS A 189 9.51 13.86 0.68
N PRO A 190 9.46 15.19 0.93
CA PRO A 190 9.61 15.75 2.27
C PRO A 190 8.52 15.32 3.24
N TYR A 191 7.36 14.93 2.74
CA TYR A 191 6.21 14.47 3.52
C TYR A 191 6.12 12.94 3.66
N LEU A 192 6.99 12.16 3.01
CA LEU A 192 7.08 10.69 3.13
C LEU A 192 8.45 10.28 3.69
N ARG A 193 8.72 10.79 4.89
CA ARG A 193 10.00 10.57 5.60
C ARG A 193 9.85 9.51 6.69
N LYS A 194 10.97 8.87 7.03
CA LYS A 194 11.04 7.98 8.18
C LYS A 194 10.51 8.64 9.43
N GLN A 195 9.58 7.97 10.09
CA GLN A 195 9.09 8.34 11.42
C GLN A 195 8.88 7.08 12.25
N ARG A 196 9.00 7.22 13.57
CA ARG A 196 8.65 6.18 14.50
C ARG A 196 7.13 6.15 14.72
N ASP A 197 6.54 5.00 14.62
CA ASP A 197 5.13 4.77 14.95
C ASP A 197 4.96 4.63 16.48
N PHE A 198 5.20 5.73 17.20
CA PHE A 198 5.17 5.74 18.66
C PHE A 198 4.78 7.10 19.19
N ARG A 199 4.01 7.10 20.26
CA ARG A 199 3.60 8.33 20.95
C ARG A 199 4.29 8.42 22.29
N ILE A 200 4.99 9.50 22.56
CA ILE A 200 5.53 9.80 23.88
C ILE A 200 4.62 10.79 24.58
N PHE A 201 4.09 10.36 25.72
CA PHE A 201 3.41 11.27 26.63
C PHE A 201 4.46 12.08 27.38
N ASN A 202 4.41 13.40 27.23
CA ASN A 202 5.21 14.30 28.05
C ASN A 202 4.41 14.71 29.30
N PRO A 203 4.73 14.17 30.49
CA PRO A 203 3.98 14.46 31.71
C PRO A 203 4.08 15.90 32.17
N LYS A 204 5.06 16.70 31.66
CA LYS A 204 5.25 18.10 32.03
C LYS A 204 4.38 19.05 31.25
N THR A 205 4.05 18.72 30.00
CA THR A 205 3.23 19.58 29.14
C THR A 205 1.83 19.07 28.94
N CYS A 206 1.53 17.85 29.41
CA CYS A 206 0.32 17.10 29.07
C CYS A 206 0.08 16.96 27.56
N ASP A 207 1.10 17.22 26.75
CA ASP A 207 1.04 17.12 25.31
C ASP A 207 1.47 15.75 24.83
N LEU A 208 0.77 15.29 23.82
CA LEU A 208 1.09 14.11 23.07
C LEU A 208 1.90 14.55 21.85
N SER A 209 3.21 14.66 22.01
CA SER A 209 4.09 15.01 20.90
C SER A 209 4.52 13.77 20.13
N PHE A 210 4.56 13.88 18.81
CA PHE A 210 5.39 13.00 18.00
C PHE A 210 6.85 13.34 18.30
N GLU A 211 7.57 12.43 18.94
CA GLU A 211 9.02 12.63 19.07
C GLU A 211 9.70 12.46 17.74
N ALA A 212 9.90 13.57 17.06
CA ALA A 212 10.81 13.60 15.92
C ALA A 212 12.30 13.65 16.37
N THR A 213 12.58 14.08 17.61
CA THR A 213 13.97 14.34 18.02
C THR A 213 14.18 14.19 19.52
N ARG A 214 14.76 13.09 19.95
CA ARG A 214 15.48 13.02 21.23
C ARG A 214 16.95 12.77 20.97
N PRO A 215 17.85 13.59 21.53
CA PRO A 215 19.22 13.14 21.74
C PRO A 215 19.19 11.93 22.69
N GLY A 216 19.55 10.74 22.18
CA GLY A 216 19.60 9.50 22.96
C GLY A 216 18.32 8.66 23.03
N GLY A 217 17.20 9.05 22.36
CA GLY A 217 15.94 8.27 22.36
C GLY A 217 15.33 8.06 20.97
N GLY A 218 16.04 8.39 19.90
CA GLY A 218 15.61 8.19 18.53
C GLY A 218 15.53 6.72 18.13
N LEU A 219 14.99 6.46 16.93
CA LEU A 219 15.15 5.16 16.27
C LEU A 219 16.65 4.87 16.12
N PRO A 220 17.08 3.61 16.29
CA PRO A 220 18.43 3.19 15.94
C PRO A 220 18.72 3.48 14.47
N ASP A 221 19.98 3.49 14.08
CA ASP A 221 20.35 3.60 12.67
C ASP A 221 20.04 2.28 11.97
N LEU A 222 18.80 2.16 11.49
CA LEU A 222 18.32 0.95 10.84
C LEU A 222 18.91 0.74 9.42
N THR A 223 19.81 1.61 8.97
CA THR A 223 20.63 1.35 7.78
C THR A 223 21.82 0.48 8.10
N ASP A 224 22.23 0.42 9.38
CA ASP A 224 23.19 -0.53 9.90
C ASP A 224 22.58 -1.93 10.03
N GLU A 225 23.29 -2.96 9.53
CA GLU A 225 22.76 -4.32 9.47
C GLU A 225 22.52 -4.91 10.86
N GLN A 226 23.40 -4.67 11.82
CA GLN A 226 23.29 -5.23 13.17
C GLN A 226 22.17 -4.57 13.98
N GLU A 227 22.03 -3.26 13.84
CA GLU A 227 20.93 -2.52 14.47
C GLU A 227 19.58 -2.91 13.83
N ALA A 228 19.53 -3.08 12.52
CA ALA A 228 18.33 -3.52 11.79
C ALA A 228 17.94 -4.94 12.19
N GLU A 229 18.90 -5.89 12.29
CA GLU A 229 18.63 -7.25 12.74
C GLU A 229 18.08 -7.27 14.16
N THR A 230 18.69 -6.50 15.06
CA THR A 230 18.22 -6.36 16.44
C THR A 230 16.79 -5.81 16.49
N TRP A 231 16.49 -4.79 15.71
CA TRP A 231 15.15 -4.21 15.58
C TRP A 231 14.13 -5.22 15.07
N ILE A 232 14.47 -5.99 14.03
CA ILE A 232 13.58 -6.99 13.43
C ILE A 232 13.29 -8.14 14.41
N ARG A 233 14.31 -8.60 15.15
CA ARG A 233 14.19 -9.70 16.13
C ARG A 233 13.50 -9.28 17.42
N THR A 234 13.40 -7.99 17.67
CA THR A 234 12.72 -7.44 18.85
C THR A 234 11.31 -6.96 18.48
N SER A 235 10.48 -6.76 19.47
CA SER A 235 9.11 -6.25 19.29
C SER A 235 8.92 -4.99 20.14
N PRO A 236 9.53 -3.85 19.76
CA PRO A 236 9.28 -2.60 20.47
C PRO A 236 7.80 -2.22 20.41
N PRO A 237 7.27 -1.44 21.33
CA PRO A 237 5.85 -1.16 21.46
C PRO A 237 5.41 0.08 20.62
N PRO A 238 5.19 -0.03 19.30
CA PRO A 238 4.52 1.00 18.51
C PRO A 238 3.00 0.81 18.53
N PHE A 239 2.26 1.76 17.95
CA PHE A 239 0.80 1.64 17.84
C PHE A 239 0.39 0.42 17.01
N CYS A 240 1.11 0.12 15.95
CA CYS A 240 0.80 -1.02 15.07
C CYS A 240 1.14 -2.40 15.70
N ASN A 241 1.83 -2.45 16.86
CA ASN A 241 2.08 -3.69 17.62
C ASN A 241 1.04 -3.89 18.73
N THR A 242 -0.23 -3.83 18.39
CA THR A 242 -1.31 -4.06 19.35
C THR A 242 -1.90 -5.45 19.20
N THR A 243 -2.13 -6.11 20.33
CA THR A 243 -2.87 -7.37 20.42
C THR A 243 -4.29 -7.17 20.97
N ASN A 244 -4.71 -5.93 21.16
CA ASN A 244 -6.02 -5.60 21.68
C ASN A 244 -7.10 -5.92 20.65
N LYS A 245 -7.81 -7.01 20.85
CA LYS A 245 -8.87 -7.50 19.95
C LYS A 245 -9.96 -6.44 19.69
N ARG A 246 -10.28 -5.58 20.66
CA ARG A 246 -11.26 -4.51 20.48
C ARG A 246 -10.77 -3.47 19.46
N ILE A 247 -9.49 -3.15 19.46
CA ILE A 247 -8.89 -2.22 18.48
C ILE A 247 -8.83 -2.92 17.12
N LEU A 248 -8.28 -4.13 17.07
CA LEU A 248 -8.12 -4.89 15.83
C LEU A 248 -9.46 -5.13 15.11
N SER A 249 -10.51 -5.47 15.84
CA SER A 249 -11.84 -5.67 15.26
C SER A 249 -12.50 -4.40 14.72
N GLN A 250 -12.03 -3.22 15.15
CA GLN A 250 -12.52 -1.94 14.62
C GLN A 250 -11.76 -1.46 13.40
N VAL A 251 -10.46 -1.78 13.30
CA VAL A 251 -9.59 -1.24 12.24
C VAL A 251 -9.34 -2.23 11.12
N LEU A 252 -9.38 -3.52 11.39
CA LEU A 252 -9.12 -4.57 10.39
C LEU A 252 -10.41 -5.17 9.84
N ASN A 253 -10.43 -5.50 8.57
CA ASN A 253 -11.48 -6.31 7.96
C ASN A 253 -11.44 -7.74 8.52
N ASN A 254 -12.55 -8.47 8.39
CA ASN A 254 -12.70 -9.81 8.98
C ASN A 254 -11.58 -10.78 8.55
N TYR A 255 -11.22 -10.79 7.27
CA TYR A 255 -10.17 -11.65 6.74
C TYR A 255 -8.76 -11.24 7.20
N ASP A 256 -8.56 -9.97 7.52
CA ASP A 256 -7.30 -9.47 8.08
C ASP A 256 -7.16 -9.81 9.58
N GLN A 257 -8.25 -10.18 10.25
CA GLN A 257 -8.20 -10.61 11.65
C GLN A 257 -7.81 -12.09 11.81
N GLU A 258 -7.76 -12.84 10.72
CA GLU A 258 -7.36 -14.25 10.71
C GLU A 258 -5.86 -14.44 10.92
N THR A 259 -5.05 -13.40 10.65
CA THR A 259 -3.60 -13.40 10.90
C THR A 259 -3.23 -12.49 12.06
N THR A 260 -2.21 -12.88 12.82
CA THR A 260 -1.72 -12.16 14.01
C THR A 260 -0.29 -11.67 13.85
N ASP A 261 0.34 -11.90 12.72
CA ASP A 261 1.76 -11.67 12.47
C ASP A 261 2.06 -10.47 11.56
N PHE A 262 1.13 -9.51 11.42
CA PHE A 262 1.36 -8.28 10.64
C PHE A 262 2.57 -7.47 11.08
N TYR A 263 2.83 -7.43 12.40
CA TYR A 263 3.91 -6.62 12.93
C TYR A 263 5.29 -7.25 12.71
N ARG A 264 5.38 -8.56 12.92
CA ARG A 264 6.56 -9.38 12.67
C ARG A 264 6.11 -10.71 12.08
N TRP A 265 6.72 -11.10 11.00
CA TRP A 265 6.44 -12.35 10.31
C TRP A 265 7.74 -13.08 9.98
N LYS A 266 7.66 -14.38 9.78
CA LYS A 266 8.77 -15.24 9.42
C LYS A 266 8.36 -16.18 8.30
N MET A 267 9.24 -16.31 7.30
CA MET A 267 9.12 -17.31 6.25
C MET A 267 10.39 -18.14 6.21
N GLU A 268 10.25 -19.42 5.96
CA GLU A 268 11.34 -20.37 5.82
C GLU A 268 11.17 -21.14 4.51
N TYR A 269 12.27 -21.29 3.79
CA TYR A 269 12.33 -22.05 2.55
C TYR A 269 13.53 -22.97 2.58
N THR A 270 13.40 -24.16 1.98
CA THR A 270 14.58 -24.96 1.61
C THR A 270 15.31 -24.26 0.47
N GLN A 271 16.56 -24.67 0.19
CA GLN A 271 17.33 -24.12 -0.92
C GLN A 271 16.66 -24.36 -2.27
N GLU A 272 16.06 -25.54 -2.45
CA GLU A 272 15.33 -25.91 -3.65
C GLU A 272 14.08 -25.05 -3.85
N GLU A 273 13.29 -24.87 -2.79
CA GLU A 273 12.09 -24.01 -2.83
C GLU A 273 12.45 -22.55 -3.13
N LEU A 274 13.53 -22.06 -2.53
CA LEU A 274 13.99 -20.68 -2.73
C LEU A 274 14.45 -20.47 -4.17
N SER A 275 15.26 -21.40 -4.73
CA SER A 275 15.73 -21.35 -6.12
C SER A 275 14.56 -21.37 -7.10
N ALA A 276 13.59 -22.26 -6.89
CA ALA A 276 12.39 -22.36 -7.72
C ALA A 276 11.52 -21.10 -7.62
N LEU A 277 11.37 -20.51 -6.42
CA LEU A 277 10.62 -19.29 -6.19
C LEU A 277 11.27 -18.11 -6.92
N ILE A 278 12.59 -17.96 -6.81
CA ILE A 278 13.32 -16.87 -7.45
C ILE A 278 13.23 -17.00 -8.97
N LEU A 279 13.44 -18.19 -9.53
CA LEU A 279 13.26 -18.45 -10.96
C LEU A 279 11.84 -18.07 -11.42
N LYS A 280 10.82 -18.54 -10.68
CA LYS A 280 9.41 -18.26 -11.01
C LYS A 280 9.10 -16.75 -11.02
N ARG A 281 9.68 -15.99 -10.09
CA ARG A 281 9.37 -14.55 -9.91
C ARG A 281 10.21 -13.63 -10.80
N SER A 282 11.49 -13.93 -10.98
CA SER A 282 12.41 -13.10 -11.76
C SER A 282 12.55 -13.53 -13.22
N GLY A 283 12.18 -14.76 -13.56
CA GLY A 283 12.45 -15.38 -14.86
C GLY A 283 13.93 -15.70 -15.10
N ILE A 284 14.79 -15.51 -14.08
CA ILE A 284 16.24 -15.74 -14.17
C ILE A 284 16.60 -16.97 -13.36
N ASP A 285 17.27 -17.92 -14.01
CA ASP A 285 17.83 -19.10 -13.34
C ASP A 285 19.22 -18.76 -12.77
N TYR A 286 19.28 -18.62 -11.46
CA TYR A 286 20.55 -18.42 -10.74
C TYR A 286 21.22 -19.74 -10.31
N GLY A 287 20.65 -20.89 -10.67
CA GLY A 287 21.08 -22.19 -10.18
C GLY A 287 20.71 -22.40 -8.71
N GLN A 288 21.55 -23.13 -8.00
CA GLN A 288 21.37 -23.35 -6.56
C GLN A 288 21.69 -22.05 -5.80
N ILE A 289 20.71 -21.53 -5.08
CA ILE A 289 20.90 -20.35 -4.22
C ILE A 289 21.62 -20.80 -2.95
N ILE A 290 22.79 -20.24 -2.70
CA ILE A 290 23.61 -20.54 -1.53
C ILE A 290 23.32 -19.59 -0.39
N ASP A 291 23.17 -18.29 -0.69
CA ASP A 291 22.97 -17.26 0.31
C ASP A 291 22.21 -16.03 -0.26
N LEU A 292 21.56 -15.30 0.64
CA LEU A 292 20.91 -14.01 0.38
C LEU A 292 21.57 -12.95 1.26
N VAL A 293 22.47 -12.18 0.69
CA VAL A 293 23.29 -11.21 1.45
C VAL A 293 22.64 -9.82 1.41
N PRO A 294 22.26 -9.24 2.56
CA PRO A 294 21.82 -7.84 2.65
C PRO A 294 22.94 -6.89 2.16
N ILE A 295 22.63 -6.00 1.22
CA ILE A 295 23.60 -5.03 0.71
C ILE A 295 23.25 -3.62 1.16
N ALA A 296 21.97 -3.27 1.18
CA ALA A 296 21.53 -1.96 1.65
C ALA A 296 20.12 -2.02 2.22
N ARG A 297 19.92 -1.26 3.28
CA ARG A 297 18.63 -1.06 3.92
C ARG A 297 18.18 0.39 3.78
N GLY A 298 16.88 0.59 3.67
CA GLY A 298 16.27 1.89 3.81
C GLY A 298 16.32 2.36 5.27
N THR A 299 15.95 3.59 5.51
CA THR A 299 16.03 4.21 6.83
C THR A 299 15.14 3.55 7.89
N SER A 300 14.15 2.77 7.49
CA SER A 300 13.31 1.97 8.41
C SER A 300 13.82 0.55 8.65
N GLY A 301 14.96 0.18 8.09
CA GLY A 301 15.56 -1.15 8.20
C GLY A 301 15.09 -2.16 7.14
N ARG A 302 14.19 -1.79 6.23
CA ARG A 302 13.76 -2.67 5.15
C ARG A 302 14.85 -2.79 4.09
N LEU A 303 15.04 -4.02 3.60
CA LEU A 303 15.97 -4.27 2.49
C LEU A 303 15.43 -3.65 1.20
N TRP A 304 16.25 -2.86 0.53
CA TRP A 304 15.98 -2.41 -0.83
C TRP A 304 17.04 -2.90 -1.82
N LYS A 305 18.16 -3.46 -1.31
CA LYS A 305 19.21 -4.07 -2.14
C LYS A 305 19.69 -5.37 -1.51
N LEU A 306 19.60 -6.44 -2.29
CA LEU A 306 19.94 -7.80 -1.90
C LEU A 306 20.88 -8.41 -2.95
N LYS A 307 21.90 -9.13 -2.50
CA LYS A 307 22.75 -9.96 -3.38
C LYS A 307 22.32 -11.42 -3.26
N ILE A 308 22.08 -12.03 -4.37
CA ILE A 308 21.86 -13.48 -4.49
C ILE A 308 23.21 -14.14 -4.79
N VAL A 309 23.60 -15.14 -4.01
CA VAL A 309 24.85 -15.89 -4.17
C VAL A 309 24.53 -17.33 -4.52
#